data_895e4c51bb6007bb4f7201216dc68def
#
_entry.id   895e4c51bb6007bb4f7201216dc68def
#
_cell.length_a   1.000
_cell.length_b   1.000
_cell.length_c   1.000
_cell.angle_alpha   90.00
_cell.angle_beta   90.00
_cell.angle_gamma   90.00
#
_symmetry.space_group_name_H-M   'P 1'
#
loop_
_entity.id
_entity.type
_entity.pdbx_description
1 polymer ?
#
loop_
_entity_poly.entity_id
_entity_poly.type
_entity_poly.pdbx_seq_one_letter_code
_entity_poly.pdbx_strand_id
1 'polypeptide(L)'
;MKTYNKILPAVLATAFMAMPLASEACTNFIVGKKASTDGSVLCSYSADDYGMFQYLCHYPAGKHAKGEMRQVYDWDTNVYHGQIPEAPETYNVIGNINEYQVTIGETTFGGREEMVDSTGILDYGSLIYIALQRSRTAREAIKVMTSLVEQYGYNSEGETFTICDPNEAWIMEMMGCGPASHQVVWVALRIPDDAICAHANQSRITTFDQKDSKNVMYSKNVIKYARKMGWFDGKDKDFSFRDAYAAPDFGGRRYCEARVWTFFNHFSDDMQRYVAYAAGKDPNAESMPLWIVPNRKVSVHDMEMCMRDHYEGTPFSLDGDIGGGIWDMPYRPTPLSYKVDGKQCFNERPVSTQQSGFVYVSQMRSWLPREIGGVLWFGNDDANMVAFTPVYCSSTRVPECYSTPGVDGLTFSDKNAFWVCNWVSNMVYPRYSQMFPSLQVVRDSLDNSYLTAQKEVEAEAIKLYAADQSKAVAYLNDYTVAKAQQMISRWRQLAVYLIVKYNDMAVKPEKDGQFTRTNTGNPSRVLRPGFPEKYARKIIETTGNRYVIE
;
A
#
# COMPACT_ATOMS: atom_id res chain seq x y z
N MET A 1 46.02 48.64 30.24
CA MET A 1 45.97 47.16 30.33
C MET A 1 44.51 46.80 30.59
N LYS A 2 43.83 46.30 29.56
CA LYS A 2 42.46 45.77 29.65
C LYS A 2 42.52 44.26 29.42
N THR A 3 42.20 43.53 30.46
CA THR A 3 42.09 42.07 30.47
C THR A 3 40.79 41.63 29.74
N TYR A 4 40.95 40.90 28.65
CA TYR A 4 39.82 40.24 27.98
C TYR A 4 39.61 38.85 28.59
N ASN A 5 38.44 38.70 29.27
CA ASN A 5 37.94 37.38 29.66
C ASN A 5 37.45 36.61 28.41
N LYS A 6 38.07 35.50 28.10
CA LYS A 6 37.62 34.55 27.11
C LYS A 6 36.46 33.70 27.71
N ILE A 7 35.27 33.95 27.28
CA ILE A 7 34.10 33.06 27.53
C ILE A 7 34.17 31.96 26.46
N LEU A 8 34.42 30.71 26.88
CA LEU A 8 34.31 29.52 26.07
C LEU A 8 32.79 29.24 25.89
N PRO A 9 32.27 29.05 24.67
CA PRO A 9 30.92 28.55 24.52
C PRO A 9 30.90 27.07 24.86
N ALA A 10 30.13 26.69 25.88
CA ALA A 10 29.78 25.31 26.13
C ALA A 10 28.88 24.82 24.96
N VAL A 11 29.43 23.93 24.14
CA VAL A 11 28.65 23.21 23.13
C VAL A 11 27.79 22.21 23.90
N LEU A 12 26.49 22.52 24.05
CA LEU A 12 25.49 21.53 24.43
C LEU A 12 25.38 20.54 23.28
N ALA A 13 25.99 19.38 23.44
CA ALA A 13 25.70 18.22 22.63
C ALA A 13 24.29 17.74 23.00
N THR A 14 23.27 18.22 22.27
CA THR A 14 21.96 17.59 22.25
C THR A 14 22.13 16.22 21.65
N ALA A 15 22.10 15.19 22.48
CA ALA A 15 21.92 13.84 22.04
C ALA A 15 20.54 13.79 21.33
N PHE A 16 20.51 13.82 20.01
CA PHE A 16 19.39 13.33 19.25
C PHE A 16 19.28 11.84 19.59
N MET A 17 18.37 11.49 20.50
CA MET A 17 17.85 10.12 20.50
C MET A 17 17.25 9.94 19.11
N ALA A 18 17.84 9.07 18.32
CA ALA A 18 17.22 8.58 17.11
C ALA A 18 15.88 7.97 17.54
N MET A 19 14.79 8.71 17.33
CA MET A 19 13.48 8.10 17.27
C MET A 19 13.59 7.12 16.09
N PRO A 20 13.09 5.88 16.24
CA PRO A 20 12.98 5.02 15.07
C PRO A 20 12.23 5.83 14.01
N LEU A 21 12.83 5.98 12.85
CA LEU A 21 12.20 6.52 11.67
C LEU A 21 10.85 5.78 11.56
N ALA A 22 9.77 6.51 11.40
CA ALA A 22 8.46 5.93 11.22
C ALA A 22 8.59 4.93 10.06
N SER A 23 8.45 3.65 10.34
CA SER A 23 8.54 2.61 9.32
C SER A 23 7.52 2.94 8.23
N GLU A 24 7.96 2.93 6.99
CA GLU A 24 7.09 2.89 5.83
C GLU A 24 5.96 1.90 6.10
N ALA A 25 4.72 2.31 5.86
CA ALA A 25 3.58 1.58 6.39
C ALA A 25 2.69 1.03 5.29
N CYS A 26 3.20 0.11 4.50
CA CYS A 26 2.55 -0.56 3.36
C CYS A 26 1.49 -1.58 3.79
N THR A 27 0.57 -1.93 2.89
CA THR A 27 -0.45 -2.97 3.13
C THR A 27 -0.66 -3.81 1.88
N ASN A 28 -0.67 -5.14 2.03
CA ASN A 28 -0.92 -6.10 0.95
C ASN A 28 -2.02 -7.09 1.34
N PHE A 29 -2.97 -7.32 0.41
CA PHE A 29 -3.98 -8.38 0.49
C PHE A 29 -3.83 -9.31 -0.70
N ILE A 30 -4.07 -10.61 -0.50
CA ILE A 30 -3.83 -11.67 -1.48
C ILE A 30 -5.02 -12.62 -1.50
N VAL A 31 -5.47 -12.98 -2.69
CA VAL A 31 -6.61 -13.88 -2.90
C VAL A 31 -6.23 -14.97 -3.89
N GLY A 32 -6.28 -16.22 -3.45
CA GLY A 32 -6.06 -17.37 -4.30
C GLY A 32 -7.17 -17.54 -5.36
N LYS A 33 -6.84 -18.13 -6.49
CA LYS A 33 -7.73 -18.21 -7.66
C LYS A 33 -9.08 -18.91 -7.41
N LYS A 34 -9.17 -19.78 -6.41
CA LYS A 34 -10.45 -20.44 -6.03
C LYS A 34 -11.20 -19.63 -4.97
N ALA A 35 -10.55 -18.68 -4.31
CA ALA A 35 -11.17 -17.75 -3.38
C ALA A 35 -11.75 -16.53 -4.08
N SER A 36 -11.35 -16.22 -5.32
CA SER A 36 -11.90 -15.13 -6.12
C SER A 36 -13.20 -15.48 -6.83
N THR A 37 -13.98 -14.45 -7.20
CA THR A 37 -15.31 -14.61 -7.83
C THR A 37 -15.22 -15.12 -9.27
N ASP A 38 -14.16 -14.79 -10.00
CA ASP A 38 -13.97 -15.09 -11.41
C ASP A 38 -12.87 -16.12 -11.70
N GLY A 39 -12.15 -16.57 -10.68
CA GLY A 39 -11.04 -17.51 -10.82
C GLY A 39 -9.67 -16.86 -11.05
N SER A 40 -9.59 -15.52 -11.02
CA SER A 40 -8.32 -14.79 -11.05
C SER A 40 -7.54 -14.95 -9.74
N VAL A 41 -6.22 -14.82 -9.80
CA VAL A 41 -5.42 -14.49 -8.62
C VAL A 41 -5.50 -12.97 -8.44
N LEU A 42 -5.78 -12.51 -7.22
CA LEU A 42 -5.82 -11.09 -6.89
C LEU A 42 -4.77 -10.77 -5.84
N CYS A 43 -4.16 -9.60 -5.96
CA CYS A 43 -3.41 -9.01 -4.86
C CYS A 43 -3.53 -7.49 -4.89
N SER A 44 -3.34 -6.86 -3.74
CA SER A 44 -3.31 -5.40 -3.62
C SER A 44 -2.03 -4.96 -2.92
N TYR A 45 -1.71 -3.68 -3.10
CA TYR A 45 -0.61 -3.03 -2.41
C TYR A 45 -0.90 -1.53 -2.28
N SER A 46 -0.63 -0.97 -1.11
CA SER A 46 -0.46 0.46 -0.92
C SER A 46 0.95 0.75 -0.45
N ALA A 47 1.62 1.72 -1.08
CA ALA A 47 2.91 2.23 -0.64
C ALA A 47 2.65 3.50 0.17
N ASP A 48 2.97 3.45 1.47
CA ASP A 48 2.55 4.46 2.43
C ASP A 48 3.74 5.05 3.17
N ASP A 49 4.12 6.29 2.84
CA ASP A 49 5.10 7.08 3.59
C ASP A 49 4.79 8.58 3.47
N TYR A 50 5.03 9.35 4.55
CA TYR A 50 4.78 10.78 4.56
C TYR A 50 5.75 11.52 3.65
N GLY A 51 5.19 12.34 2.75
CA GLY A 51 5.95 13.07 1.75
C GLY A 51 6.27 12.25 0.49
N MET A 52 5.81 11.01 0.41
CA MET A 52 5.97 10.17 -0.75
C MET A 52 5.22 10.76 -1.96
N PHE A 53 5.96 11.07 -3.01
CA PHE A 53 5.41 11.38 -4.33
C PHE A 53 5.65 10.19 -5.23
N GLN A 54 4.59 9.65 -5.81
CA GLN A 54 4.71 8.44 -6.62
C GLN A 54 4.05 8.60 -7.99
N TYR A 55 4.56 7.83 -8.93
CA TYR A 55 4.14 7.78 -10.32
C TYR A 55 3.99 6.33 -10.79
N LEU A 56 3.34 6.12 -11.91
CA LEU A 56 3.25 4.79 -12.52
C LEU A 56 4.56 4.50 -13.29
N CYS A 57 5.38 3.62 -12.73
CA CYS A 57 6.66 3.24 -13.34
C CYS A 57 6.46 2.49 -14.67
N HIS A 58 7.40 2.64 -15.59
CA HIS A 58 7.45 1.84 -16.81
C HIS A 58 8.89 1.45 -17.15
N TYR A 59 9.12 0.17 -17.30
CA TYR A 59 10.38 -0.39 -17.79
C TYR A 59 10.08 -1.16 -19.08
N PRO A 60 10.50 -0.67 -20.25
CA PRO A 60 10.22 -1.33 -21.53
C PRO A 60 10.98 -2.65 -21.64
N ALA A 61 10.40 -3.61 -22.36
CA ALA A 61 11.10 -4.82 -22.77
C ALA A 61 12.34 -4.48 -23.61
N GLY A 62 13.41 -5.25 -23.43
CA GLY A 62 14.67 -5.01 -24.14
C GLY A 62 15.49 -6.26 -24.37
N LYS A 63 16.41 -6.20 -25.36
CA LYS A 63 17.50 -7.15 -25.56
C LYS A 63 18.82 -6.43 -25.27
N HIS A 64 19.68 -7.08 -24.50
CA HIS A 64 20.88 -6.48 -23.94
C HIS A 64 22.13 -7.18 -24.48
N ALA A 65 23.20 -6.41 -24.64
CA ALA A 65 24.46 -6.93 -25.12
C ALA A 65 25.15 -7.81 -24.06
N LYS A 66 25.94 -8.78 -24.49
CA LYS A 66 26.74 -9.58 -23.56
C LYS A 66 27.70 -8.70 -22.76
N GLY A 67 27.61 -8.76 -21.43
CA GLY A 67 28.44 -7.97 -20.53
C GLY A 67 27.90 -6.57 -20.22
N GLU A 68 26.71 -6.23 -20.70
CA GLU A 68 26.01 -5.03 -20.27
C GLU A 68 25.73 -5.07 -18.76
N MET A 69 25.85 -3.92 -18.11
CA MET A 69 25.69 -3.80 -16.66
C MET A 69 24.51 -2.88 -16.35
N ARG A 70 23.65 -3.33 -15.45
CA ARG A 70 22.57 -2.53 -14.89
C ARG A 70 23.09 -1.76 -13.68
N GLN A 71 22.92 -0.44 -13.69
CA GLN A 71 23.16 0.40 -12.53
C GLN A 71 22.01 0.23 -11.53
N VAL A 72 22.33 0.10 -10.26
CA VAL A 72 21.37 -0.06 -9.16
C VAL A 72 21.42 1.19 -8.28
N TYR A 73 20.28 1.81 -8.12
CA TYR A 73 20.07 2.95 -7.25
C TYR A 73 19.02 2.55 -6.21
N ASP A 74 19.23 2.99 -4.98
CA ASP A 74 18.24 2.83 -3.92
C ASP A 74 16.89 3.43 -4.33
N TRP A 75 15.83 2.68 -4.12
CA TRP A 75 14.50 3.04 -4.59
C TRP A 75 13.97 4.34 -3.96
N ASP A 76 14.22 4.53 -2.67
CA ASP A 76 13.66 5.65 -1.91
C ASP A 76 14.53 6.91 -2.00
N THR A 77 15.85 6.74 -1.94
CA THR A 77 16.81 7.84 -1.85
C THR A 77 17.49 8.17 -3.17
N ASN A 78 17.39 7.29 -4.18
CA ASN A 78 18.10 7.36 -5.45
C ASN A 78 19.64 7.41 -5.29
N VAL A 79 20.16 6.89 -4.18
CA VAL A 79 21.60 6.73 -3.95
C VAL A 79 22.12 5.56 -4.76
N TYR A 80 23.26 5.75 -5.44
CA TYR A 80 23.90 4.69 -6.22
C TYR A 80 24.52 3.63 -5.32
N HIS A 81 24.11 2.36 -5.46
CA HIS A 81 24.59 1.23 -4.68
C HIS A 81 25.59 0.34 -5.43
N GLY A 82 25.63 0.41 -6.75
CA GLY A 82 26.52 -0.43 -7.54
C GLY A 82 25.89 -0.88 -8.85
N GLN A 83 26.41 -1.97 -9.41
CA GLN A 83 25.93 -2.52 -10.67
C GLN A 83 25.91 -4.04 -10.64
N ILE A 84 24.99 -4.62 -11.39
CA ILE A 84 24.87 -6.07 -11.59
C ILE A 84 24.85 -6.38 -13.09
N PRO A 85 25.19 -7.60 -13.54
CA PRO A 85 25.00 -7.99 -14.94
C PRO A 85 23.53 -7.85 -15.38
N GLU A 86 23.33 -7.21 -16.54
CA GLU A 86 21.99 -7.17 -17.11
C GLU A 86 21.62 -8.54 -17.71
N ALA A 87 20.31 -8.87 -17.65
CA ALA A 87 19.81 -10.07 -18.29
C ALA A 87 19.86 -9.92 -19.82
N PRO A 88 20.10 -10.99 -20.60
CA PRO A 88 20.11 -10.91 -22.06
C PRO A 88 18.80 -10.41 -22.68
N GLU A 89 17.69 -10.62 -21.99
CA GLU A 89 16.35 -10.15 -22.34
C GLU A 89 15.64 -9.69 -21.07
N THR A 90 14.97 -8.55 -21.14
CA THR A 90 14.11 -8.02 -20.07
C THR A 90 12.69 -7.86 -20.58
N TYR A 91 11.70 -8.02 -19.69
CA TYR A 91 10.28 -7.95 -20.01
C TYR A 91 9.71 -6.58 -19.72
N ASN A 92 8.62 -6.23 -20.44
CA ASN A 92 7.87 -5.01 -20.18
C ASN A 92 7.22 -5.04 -18.80
N VAL A 93 7.41 -3.96 -18.03
CA VAL A 93 6.83 -3.77 -16.70
C VAL A 93 6.09 -2.45 -16.67
N ILE A 94 4.86 -2.43 -16.19
CA ILE A 94 4.08 -1.22 -15.93
C ILE A 94 3.57 -1.24 -14.49
N GLY A 95 3.93 -0.23 -13.69
CA GLY A 95 3.73 -0.30 -12.25
C GLY A 95 4.36 -1.57 -11.68
N ASN A 96 3.62 -2.30 -10.86
CA ASN A 96 4.09 -3.53 -10.20
C ASN A 96 3.69 -4.82 -10.92
N ILE A 97 3.34 -4.75 -12.19
CA ILE A 97 2.99 -5.92 -13.01
C ILE A 97 3.80 -5.97 -14.32
N ASN A 98 4.20 -7.16 -14.74
CA ASN A 98 4.87 -7.33 -16.02
C ASN A 98 3.96 -7.94 -17.09
N GLU A 99 4.43 -7.98 -18.34
CA GLU A 99 3.69 -8.50 -19.49
C GLU A 99 3.31 -10.00 -19.41
N TYR A 100 3.88 -10.75 -18.46
CA TYR A 100 3.51 -12.12 -18.14
C TYR A 100 2.52 -12.21 -16.97
N GLN A 101 1.98 -11.08 -16.52
CA GLN A 101 1.07 -10.98 -15.39
C GLN A 101 1.73 -11.36 -14.05
N VAL A 102 3.05 -11.31 -13.93
CA VAL A 102 3.70 -11.43 -12.63
C VAL A 102 3.58 -10.11 -11.92
N THR A 103 3.10 -10.13 -10.68
CA THR A 103 2.93 -8.97 -9.82
C THR A 103 3.72 -9.16 -8.53
N ILE A 104 4.43 -8.11 -8.10
CA ILE A 104 5.17 -8.10 -6.84
C ILE A 104 4.77 -6.85 -6.05
N GLY A 105 4.32 -7.03 -4.82
CA GLY A 105 4.13 -6.00 -3.80
C GLY A 105 4.95 -6.32 -2.56
N GLU A 106 5.01 -5.40 -1.59
CA GLU A 106 5.82 -5.60 -0.38
C GLU A 106 5.23 -4.91 0.85
N THR A 107 5.80 -5.24 2.03
CA THR A 107 5.69 -4.46 3.25
C THR A 107 6.94 -4.66 4.10
N THR A 108 7.62 -3.57 4.44
CA THR A 108 8.75 -3.59 5.37
C THR A 108 8.30 -3.91 6.78
N PHE A 109 8.86 -4.94 7.41
CA PHE A 109 8.53 -5.31 8.79
C PHE A 109 9.66 -4.98 9.79
N GLY A 110 10.74 -4.36 9.35
CA GLY A 110 11.89 -4.04 10.19
C GLY A 110 12.62 -5.30 10.65
N GLY A 111 12.23 -5.84 11.78
CA GLY A 111 12.86 -7.01 12.40
C GLY A 111 14.07 -6.62 13.25
N ARG A 112 15.12 -7.43 13.23
CA ARG A 112 16.34 -7.19 14.01
C ARG A 112 17.27 -6.22 13.27
N GLU A 113 17.47 -5.02 13.82
CA GLU A 113 18.32 -3.96 13.22
C GLU A 113 19.74 -4.45 12.89
N GLU A 114 20.30 -5.33 13.73
CA GLU A 114 21.64 -5.91 13.51
C GLU A 114 21.75 -6.80 12.27
N MET A 115 20.63 -7.11 11.60
CA MET A 115 20.62 -7.93 10.39
C MET A 115 20.70 -7.11 9.10
N VAL A 116 20.56 -5.80 9.13
CA VAL A 116 20.68 -4.95 7.95
C VAL A 116 22.10 -4.99 7.40
N ASP A 117 22.26 -5.25 6.10
CA ASP A 117 23.54 -5.21 5.40
C ASP A 117 23.63 -3.98 4.49
N SER A 118 24.04 -2.85 5.05
CA SER A 118 24.19 -1.58 4.31
C SER A 118 25.24 -1.61 3.18
N THR A 119 25.94 -2.72 2.99
CA THR A 119 26.90 -2.91 1.90
C THR A 119 26.34 -3.73 0.74
N GLY A 120 25.14 -4.25 0.89
CA GLY A 120 24.40 -4.92 -0.18
C GLY A 120 24.10 -3.96 -1.34
N ILE A 121 24.00 -4.50 -2.55
CA ILE A 121 23.72 -3.70 -3.75
C ILE A 121 22.21 -3.52 -3.94
N LEU A 122 21.41 -4.49 -3.52
CA LEU A 122 19.98 -4.56 -3.83
C LEU A 122 19.15 -4.16 -2.62
N ASP A 123 18.38 -3.09 -2.77
CA ASP A 123 17.28 -2.73 -1.88
C ASP A 123 15.97 -3.45 -2.32
N TYR A 124 14.93 -3.36 -1.49
CA TYR A 124 13.65 -4.02 -1.74
C TYR A 124 12.98 -3.57 -3.06
N GLY A 125 12.98 -2.27 -3.33
CA GLY A 125 12.32 -1.70 -4.50
C GLY A 125 13.05 -2.02 -5.80
N SER A 126 14.37 -1.85 -5.85
CA SER A 126 15.20 -2.27 -6.98
C SER A 126 15.02 -3.77 -7.27
N LEU A 127 14.97 -4.59 -6.21
CA LEU A 127 14.80 -6.04 -6.33
C LEU A 127 13.46 -6.41 -6.97
N ILE A 128 12.35 -5.72 -6.61
CA ILE A 128 11.03 -5.90 -7.21
C ILE A 128 11.08 -5.69 -8.72
N TYR A 129 11.57 -4.52 -9.16
CA TYR A 129 11.54 -4.19 -10.60
C TYR A 129 12.52 -5.02 -11.42
N ILE A 130 13.68 -5.38 -10.88
CA ILE A 130 14.62 -6.31 -11.53
C ILE A 130 14.00 -7.69 -11.68
N ALA A 131 13.32 -8.20 -10.65
CA ALA A 131 12.65 -9.49 -10.70
C ALA A 131 11.48 -9.50 -11.70
N LEU A 132 10.66 -8.44 -11.74
CA LEU A 132 9.59 -8.29 -12.73
C LEU A 132 10.12 -8.30 -14.16
N GLN A 133 11.25 -7.63 -14.42
CA GLN A 133 11.87 -7.60 -15.75
C GLN A 133 12.51 -8.95 -16.17
N ARG A 134 12.71 -9.89 -15.23
CA ARG A 134 13.47 -11.14 -15.47
C ARG A 134 12.67 -12.41 -15.21
N SER A 135 11.37 -12.33 -14.92
CA SER A 135 10.54 -13.50 -14.57
C SER A 135 9.25 -13.59 -15.37
N ARG A 136 8.80 -14.80 -15.64
CA ARG A 136 7.56 -15.14 -16.33
C ARG A 136 6.52 -15.79 -15.41
N THR A 137 6.94 -16.18 -14.21
CA THR A 137 6.09 -16.81 -13.20
C THR A 137 6.50 -16.35 -11.80
N ALA A 138 5.60 -16.49 -10.84
CA ALA A 138 5.90 -16.18 -9.43
C ALA A 138 7.10 -16.99 -8.90
N ARG A 139 7.22 -18.27 -9.28
CA ARG A 139 8.36 -19.12 -8.89
C ARG A 139 9.68 -18.67 -9.50
N GLU A 140 9.66 -18.19 -10.74
CA GLU A 140 10.85 -17.59 -11.36
C GLU A 140 11.23 -16.30 -10.66
N ALA A 141 10.26 -15.45 -10.32
CA ALA A 141 10.50 -14.22 -9.56
C ALA A 141 11.19 -14.50 -8.22
N ILE A 142 10.68 -15.45 -7.43
CA ILE A 142 11.31 -15.88 -6.17
C ILE A 142 12.76 -16.32 -6.40
N LYS A 143 13.03 -17.14 -7.42
CA LYS A 143 14.39 -17.60 -7.75
C LYS A 143 15.30 -16.46 -8.17
N VAL A 144 14.81 -15.53 -9.00
CA VAL A 144 15.57 -14.35 -9.42
C VAL A 144 15.93 -13.49 -8.21
N MET A 145 14.93 -13.14 -7.39
CA MET A 145 15.12 -12.32 -6.19
C MET A 145 16.17 -12.94 -5.25
N THR A 146 15.96 -14.19 -4.87
CA THR A 146 16.82 -14.88 -3.90
C THR A 146 18.22 -15.11 -4.43
N SER A 147 18.39 -15.47 -5.71
CA SER A 147 19.71 -15.63 -6.31
C SER A 147 20.49 -14.32 -6.41
N LEU A 148 19.81 -13.22 -6.70
CA LEU A 148 20.44 -11.90 -6.79
C LEU A 148 20.91 -11.42 -5.42
N VAL A 149 20.09 -11.52 -4.38
CA VAL A 149 20.49 -11.07 -3.03
C VAL A 149 21.55 -11.99 -2.40
N GLU A 150 21.54 -13.30 -2.71
CA GLU A 150 22.60 -14.21 -2.28
C GLU A 150 23.95 -13.90 -2.96
N GLN A 151 23.94 -13.31 -4.15
CA GLN A 151 25.16 -12.96 -4.88
C GLN A 151 25.65 -11.54 -4.60
N TYR A 152 24.74 -10.56 -4.46
CA TYR A 152 25.06 -9.14 -4.42
C TYR A 152 24.72 -8.45 -3.10
N GLY A 153 24.16 -9.19 -2.12
CA GLY A 153 23.72 -8.65 -0.84
C GLY A 153 22.38 -7.91 -0.91
N TYR A 154 21.74 -7.81 0.26
CA TYR A 154 20.41 -7.18 0.43
C TYR A 154 20.53 -6.01 1.42
N ASN A 155 20.29 -4.80 0.92
CA ASN A 155 20.47 -3.54 1.63
C ASN A 155 19.12 -2.91 2.01
N SER A 156 18.30 -3.66 2.74
CA SER A 156 17.08 -3.14 3.35
C SER A 156 16.83 -3.84 4.68
N GLU A 157 15.87 -3.35 5.44
CA GLU A 157 15.32 -4.01 6.61
C GLU A 157 14.62 -5.32 6.24
N GLY A 158 13.95 -5.96 7.20
CA GLY A 158 13.16 -7.14 6.94
C GLY A 158 11.95 -6.84 6.06
N GLU A 159 11.72 -7.69 5.04
CA GLU A 159 10.71 -7.46 4.01
C GLU A 159 9.81 -8.65 3.81
N THR A 160 8.50 -8.39 3.71
CA THR A 160 7.51 -9.35 3.23
C THR A 160 7.12 -9.01 1.82
N PHE A 161 7.31 -9.93 0.88
CA PHE A 161 6.90 -9.80 -0.52
C PHE A 161 5.64 -10.61 -0.82
N THR A 162 4.67 -10.00 -1.48
CA THR A 162 3.62 -10.65 -2.24
C THR A 162 4.13 -10.92 -3.63
N ILE A 163 4.12 -12.18 -4.10
CA ILE A 163 4.58 -12.57 -5.44
C ILE A 163 3.52 -13.43 -6.09
N CYS A 164 2.86 -12.90 -7.12
CA CYS A 164 1.71 -13.55 -7.74
C CYS A 164 1.88 -13.67 -9.26
N ASP A 165 1.26 -14.69 -9.81
CA ASP A 165 1.03 -14.86 -11.23
C ASP A 165 -0.40 -15.39 -11.47
N PRO A 166 -0.88 -15.63 -12.72
CA PRO A 166 -2.25 -16.12 -12.97
C PRO A 166 -2.59 -17.48 -12.36
N ASN A 167 -1.62 -18.21 -11.86
CA ASN A 167 -1.77 -19.59 -11.38
C ASN A 167 -1.52 -19.75 -9.90
N GLU A 168 -0.60 -18.96 -9.32
CA GLU A 168 -0.12 -19.10 -7.95
C GLU A 168 0.06 -17.76 -7.26
N ALA A 169 -0.18 -17.76 -5.95
CA ALA A 169 0.15 -16.64 -5.05
C ALA A 169 1.13 -17.12 -3.99
N TRP A 170 2.13 -16.29 -3.67
CA TRP A 170 3.18 -16.57 -2.70
C TRP A 170 3.36 -15.39 -1.75
N ILE A 171 3.68 -15.71 -0.50
CA ILE A 171 4.22 -14.77 0.48
C ILE A 171 5.68 -15.17 0.75
N MET A 172 6.61 -14.21 0.69
CA MET A 172 8.02 -14.43 0.96
C MET A 172 8.52 -13.41 1.99
N GLU A 173 9.21 -13.88 3.02
CA GLU A 173 9.86 -13.02 4.01
C GLU A 173 11.36 -13.16 3.92
N MET A 174 12.08 -12.04 3.99
CA MET A 174 13.53 -11.95 3.76
C MET A 174 14.18 -10.95 4.70
N MET A 175 15.41 -11.26 5.14
CA MET A 175 16.31 -10.36 5.88
C MET A 175 17.76 -10.59 5.51
N GLY A 176 18.58 -9.55 5.59
CA GLY A 176 20.05 -9.70 5.57
C GLY A 176 20.57 -10.48 6.78
N CYS A 177 21.88 -10.74 6.84
CA CYS A 177 22.54 -11.41 7.95
C CYS A 177 23.63 -10.54 8.61
N GLY A 178 23.40 -9.22 8.63
CA GLY A 178 24.28 -8.23 9.26
C GLY A 178 25.29 -7.61 8.31
N PRO A 179 25.96 -6.54 8.78
CA PRO A 179 26.84 -5.70 7.97
C PRO A 179 27.94 -6.49 7.26
N ALA A 180 28.12 -6.21 5.97
CA ALA A 180 29.13 -6.82 5.09
C ALA A 180 29.09 -8.35 5.01
N SER A 181 27.95 -8.95 5.37
CA SER A 181 27.81 -10.42 5.31
C SER A 181 27.52 -10.93 3.91
N HIS A 182 26.85 -10.15 3.09
CA HIS A 182 26.27 -10.53 1.79
C HIS A 182 25.46 -11.84 1.85
N GLN A 183 25.00 -12.20 3.07
CA GLN A 183 24.14 -13.36 3.28
C GLN A 183 22.72 -12.88 3.58
N VAL A 184 21.75 -13.72 3.21
CA VAL A 184 20.34 -13.51 3.47
C VAL A 184 19.70 -14.74 4.09
N VAL A 185 18.66 -14.54 4.86
CA VAL A 185 17.73 -15.58 5.29
C VAL A 185 16.36 -15.24 4.72
N TRP A 186 15.68 -16.25 4.18
CA TRP A 186 14.37 -16.06 3.58
C TRP A 186 13.55 -17.36 3.60
N VAL A 187 12.24 -17.19 3.57
CA VAL A 187 11.25 -18.26 3.41
C VAL A 187 10.10 -17.78 2.55
N ALA A 188 9.67 -18.60 1.61
CA ALA A 188 8.53 -18.33 0.74
C ALA A 188 7.51 -19.49 0.83
N LEU A 189 6.24 -19.14 1.05
CA LEU A 189 5.14 -20.10 1.14
C LEU A 189 4.11 -19.83 0.05
N ARG A 190 3.71 -20.90 -0.64
CA ARG A 190 2.60 -20.83 -1.58
C ARG A 190 1.28 -20.78 -0.83
N ILE A 191 0.48 -19.75 -1.11
CA ILE A 191 -0.85 -19.59 -0.54
C ILE A 191 -1.80 -20.61 -1.20
N PRO A 192 -2.64 -21.34 -0.42
CA PRO A 192 -3.64 -22.24 -0.99
C PRO A 192 -4.57 -21.52 -1.96
N ASP A 193 -4.97 -22.20 -3.04
CA ASP A 193 -5.82 -21.61 -4.07
C ASP A 193 -7.16 -21.08 -3.56
N ASP A 194 -7.70 -21.69 -2.50
CA ASP A 194 -8.99 -21.37 -1.86
C ASP A 194 -8.87 -20.44 -0.65
N ALA A 195 -7.67 -19.90 -0.37
CA ALA A 195 -7.40 -19.05 0.77
C ALA A 195 -7.22 -17.58 0.40
N ILE A 196 -7.38 -16.72 1.42
CA ILE A 196 -6.94 -15.33 1.42
C ILE A 196 -5.82 -15.15 2.43
N CYS A 197 -4.86 -14.28 2.12
CA CYS A 197 -3.72 -13.96 2.96
C CYS A 197 -3.50 -12.44 2.97
N ALA A 198 -2.79 -11.92 3.96
CA ALA A 198 -2.45 -10.51 4.05
C ALA A 198 -1.17 -10.31 4.85
N HIS A 199 -0.49 -9.18 4.60
CA HIS A 199 0.59 -8.69 5.45
C HIS A 199 0.63 -7.16 5.44
N ALA A 200 1.13 -6.60 6.52
CA ALA A 200 1.10 -5.16 6.76
C ALA A 200 2.19 -4.76 7.77
N ASN A 201 3.45 -4.73 7.34
CA ASN A 201 4.62 -4.33 8.13
C ASN A 201 4.90 -5.18 9.40
N GLN A 202 4.52 -6.45 9.37
CA GLN A 202 4.87 -7.43 10.39
C GLN A 202 5.15 -8.78 9.72
N SER A 203 6.28 -9.41 10.07
CA SER A 203 6.55 -10.80 9.68
C SER A 203 5.44 -11.72 10.21
N ARG A 204 4.94 -12.62 9.37
CA ARG A 204 3.80 -13.49 9.69
C ARG A 204 4.08 -14.97 9.51
N ILE A 205 5.13 -15.34 8.78
CA ILE A 205 5.50 -16.74 8.57
C ILE A 205 6.04 -17.32 9.87
N THR A 206 5.29 -18.25 10.47
CA THR A 206 5.71 -19.01 11.63
C THR A 206 6.40 -20.31 11.21
N THR A 207 5.92 -21.46 11.61
CA THR A 207 6.46 -22.76 11.22
C THR A 207 6.06 -23.12 9.79
N PHE A 208 6.92 -23.86 9.10
CA PHE A 208 6.68 -24.31 7.73
C PHE A 208 7.21 -25.74 7.52
N ASP A 209 6.56 -26.50 6.64
CA ASP A 209 7.00 -27.86 6.31
C ASP A 209 8.19 -27.85 5.36
N GLN A 210 9.39 -28.06 5.91
CA GLN A 210 10.65 -28.10 5.18
C GLN A 210 10.73 -29.22 4.13
N LYS A 211 9.80 -30.19 4.17
CA LYS A 211 9.74 -31.31 3.21
C LYS A 211 8.80 -31.04 2.03
N ASP A 212 7.92 -30.05 2.15
CA ASP A 212 6.99 -29.67 1.08
C ASP A 212 7.67 -28.79 0.02
N SER A 213 8.53 -29.36 -0.79
CA SER A 213 9.23 -28.65 -1.87
C SER A 213 8.31 -28.08 -2.96
N LYS A 214 7.03 -28.45 -2.96
CA LYS A 214 6.03 -27.91 -3.89
C LYS A 214 5.52 -26.54 -3.45
N ASN A 215 5.31 -26.36 -2.16
CA ASN A 215 4.66 -25.16 -1.60
C ASN A 215 5.58 -24.34 -0.68
N VAL A 216 6.80 -24.81 -0.45
CA VAL A 216 7.77 -24.16 0.43
C VAL A 216 9.12 -24.04 -0.26
N MET A 217 9.68 -22.82 -0.24
CA MET A 217 11.04 -22.52 -0.65
C MET A 217 11.72 -21.73 0.49
N TYR A 218 12.98 -21.98 0.76
CA TYR A 218 13.69 -21.28 1.85
C TYR A 218 15.21 -21.32 1.68
N SER A 219 15.91 -20.38 2.27
CA SER A 219 17.38 -20.34 2.27
C SER A 219 17.96 -21.44 3.16
N LYS A 220 19.02 -22.10 2.69
CA LYS A 220 19.66 -23.24 3.40
C LYS A 220 20.17 -22.87 4.80
N ASN A 221 20.44 -21.61 5.04
CA ASN A 221 20.97 -21.08 6.29
C ASN A 221 19.90 -20.57 7.27
N VAL A 222 18.60 -20.51 6.88
CA VAL A 222 17.55 -19.84 7.66
C VAL A 222 17.47 -20.32 9.13
N ILE A 223 17.53 -21.61 9.38
CA ILE A 223 17.52 -22.15 10.76
C ILE A 223 18.91 -22.09 11.38
N LYS A 224 19.94 -22.44 10.60
CA LYS A 224 21.32 -22.46 11.09
C LYS A 224 21.79 -21.08 11.56
N TYR A 225 21.39 -20.02 10.87
CA TYR A 225 21.74 -18.67 11.24
C TYR A 225 21.06 -18.26 12.57
N ALA A 226 19.77 -18.53 12.74
CA ALA A 226 19.07 -18.27 13.99
C ALA A 226 19.71 -19.00 15.18
N ARG A 227 20.13 -20.25 14.99
CA ARG A 227 20.88 -21.00 16.02
C ARG A 227 22.23 -20.38 16.34
N LYS A 228 23.00 -20.00 15.31
CA LYS A 228 24.31 -19.34 15.48
C LYS A 228 24.18 -18.07 16.32
N MET A 229 23.11 -17.33 16.14
CA MET A 229 22.83 -16.09 16.86
C MET A 229 22.18 -16.30 18.25
N GLY A 230 21.83 -17.54 18.61
CA GLY A 230 21.16 -17.85 19.88
C GLY A 230 19.68 -17.47 19.93
N TRP A 231 19.04 -17.27 18.79
CA TRP A 231 17.61 -16.89 18.69
C TRP A 231 16.69 -18.10 18.56
N PHE A 232 17.24 -19.27 18.35
CA PHE A 232 16.50 -20.53 18.28
C PHE A 232 17.40 -21.72 18.68
N ASP A 233 16.90 -22.59 19.56
CA ASP A 233 17.60 -23.80 20.03
C ASP A 233 16.76 -25.08 19.91
N GLY A 234 15.51 -24.97 19.40
CA GLY A 234 14.56 -26.07 19.24
C GLY A 234 14.86 -27.04 18.10
N LYS A 235 13.94 -27.95 17.83
CA LYS A 235 13.99 -28.85 16.67
C LYS A 235 13.62 -28.10 15.39
N ASP A 236 14.22 -28.44 14.25
CA ASP A 236 13.98 -27.76 12.96
C ASP A 236 12.50 -27.63 12.60
N LYS A 237 11.69 -28.65 12.87
CA LYS A 237 10.24 -28.64 12.63
C LYS A 237 9.46 -27.59 13.43
N ASP A 238 10.01 -27.13 14.55
CA ASP A 238 9.41 -26.16 15.46
C ASP A 238 9.95 -24.74 15.21
N PHE A 239 10.79 -24.57 14.18
CA PHE A 239 11.36 -23.28 13.82
C PHE A 239 10.27 -22.35 13.26
N SER A 240 10.11 -21.17 13.86
CA SER A 240 9.26 -20.09 13.42
C SER A 240 10.13 -18.93 12.90
N PHE A 241 9.97 -18.55 11.63
CA PHE A 241 10.72 -17.45 11.05
C PHE A 241 10.41 -16.14 11.77
N ARG A 242 9.12 -15.80 11.91
CA ARG A 242 8.65 -14.62 12.63
C ARG A 242 9.23 -14.52 14.04
N ASP A 243 9.10 -15.59 14.82
CA ASP A 243 9.46 -15.52 16.24
C ASP A 243 10.98 -15.45 16.44
N ALA A 244 11.78 -16.00 15.51
CA ALA A 244 13.23 -15.89 15.53
C ALA A 244 13.74 -14.51 15.07
N TYR A 245 13.15 -13.93 14.03
CA TYR A 245 13.69 -12.77 13.32
C TYR A 245 12.94 -11.46 13.55
N ALA A 246 11.62 -11.51 13.76
CA ALA A 246 10.77 -10.31 13.86
C ALA A 246 9.51 -10.58 14.69
N ALA A 247 9.68 -11.03 15.96
CA ALA A 247 8.56 -11.29 16.84
C ALA A 247 7.72 -10.02 17.06
N PRO A 248 6.37 -10.11 16.99
CA PRO A 248 5.51 -8.93 17.06
C PRO A 248 5.47 -8.34 18.48
N ASP A 249 5.77 -7.07 18.58
CA ASP A 249 5.54 -6.23 19.76
C ASP A 249 4.11 -5.64 19.75
N PHE A 250 3.87 -4.59 20.56
CA PHE A 250 2.60 -3.86 20.56
C PHE A 250 2.33 -3.23 19.18
N GLY A 251 3.32 -2.59 18.59
CA GLY A 251 3.20 -1.91 17.29
C GLY A 251 2.89 -2.91 16.17
N GLY A 252 3.64 -4.00 16.10
CA GLY A 252 3.43 -5.09 15.15
C GLY A 252 2.03 -5.70 15.24
N ARG A 253 1.45 -5.81 16.44
CA ARG A 253 0.06 -6.28 16.61
C ARG A 253 -0.96 -5.18 16.29
N ARG A 254 -0.82 -3.99 16.90
CA ARG A 254 -1.85 -2.95 16.83
C ARG A 254 -1.85 -2.18 15.52
N TYR A 255 -0.69 -1.80 15.02
CA TYR A 255 -0.60 -1.01 13.79
C TYR A 255 -0.55 -1.88 12.53
N CYS A 256 -0.05 -3.12 12.66
CA CYS A 256 0.20 -4.01 11.54
C CYS A 256 -0.84 -5.13 11.46
N GLU A 257 -0.86 -6.05 12.42
CA GLU A 257 -1.77 -7.20 12.42
C GLU A 257 -3.27 -6.80 12.50
N ALA A 258 -3.62 -5.63 13.05
CA ALA A 258 -4.99 -5.14 13.02
C ALA A 258 -5.49 -4.87 11.58
N ARG A 259 -4.60 -4.45 10.65
CA ARG A 259 -4.93 -4.29 9.23
C ARG A 259 -5.17 -5.63 8.53
N VAL A 260 -4.43 -6.65 8.93
CA VAL A 260 -4.66 -8.03 8.48
C VAL A 260 -5.97 -8.57 9.05
N TRP A 261 -6.22 -8.31 10.34
CA TRP A 261 -7.44 -8.72 11.00
C TRP A 261 -8.68 -8.17 10.33
N THR A 262 -8.71 -6.88 9.98
CA THR A 262 -9.90 -6.28 9.35
C THR A 262 -10.16 -6.90 7.97
N PHE A 263 -9.12 -7.15 7.16
CA PHE A 263 -9.28 -7.84 5.88
C PHE A 263 -9.90 -9.23 6.06
N PHE A 264 -9.38 -10.03 6.98
CA PHE A 264 -9.95 -11.35 7.24
C PHE A 264 -11.37 -11.26 7.81
N ASN A 265 -11.65 -10.27 8.67
CA ASN A 265 -12.96 -10.05 9.28
C ASN A 265 -14.06 -9.69 8.27
N HIS A 266 -13.72 -9.09 7.12
CA HIS A 266 -14.68 -8.88 6.03
C HIS A 266 -15.17 -10.18 5.38
N PHE A 267 -14.44 -11.28 5.58
CA PHE A 267 -14.70 -12.56 4.90
C PHE A 267 -14.87 -13.75 5.84
N SER A 268 -14.77 -13.56 7.16
CA SER A 268 -14.96 -14.65 8.13
C SER A 268 -15.39 -14.13 9.49
N ASP A 269 -16.51 -14.63 10.01
CA ASP A 269 -17.02 -14.32 11.35
C ASP A 269 -16.13 -14.86 12.47
N ASP A 270 -15.32 -15.89 12.21
CA ASP A 270 -14.40 -16.50 13.17
C ASP A 270 -13.30 -15.54 13.63
N MET A 271 -13.09 -14.43 12.91
CA MET A 271 -12.04 -13.45 13.23
C MET A 271 -12.29 -12.68 14.52
N GLN A 272 -13.51 -12.68 15.05
CA GLN A 272 -13.82 -12.05 16.34
C GLN A 272 -13.00 -12.62 17.50
N ARG A 273 -12.59 -13.89 17.44
CA ARG A 273 -11.73 -14.52 18.47
C ARG A 273 -10.33 -13.90 18.54
N TYR A 274 -9.86 -13.25 17.47
CA TYR A 274 -8.53 -12.65 17.37
C TYR A 274 -8.49 -11.15 17.66
N VAL A 275 -9.61 -10.53 18.07
CA VAL A 275 -9.67 -9.11 18.45
C VAL A 275 -8.65 -8.77 19.54
N ALA A 276 -8.49 -9.64 20.54
CA ALA A 276 -7.51 -9.43 21.62
C ALA A 276 -6.06 -9.39 21.10
N TYR A 277 -5.74 -10.22 20.10
CA TYR A 277 -4.43 -10.21 19.44
C TYR A 277 -4.20 -8.91 18.66
N ALA A 278 -5.14 -8.54 17.79
CA ALA A 278 -5.07 -7.31 17.00
C ALA A 278 -5.09 -6.04 17.88
N ALA A 279 -5.70 -6.08 19.07
CA ALA A 279 -5.64 -5.00 20.04
C ALA A 279 -4.23 -4.78 20.63
N GLY A 280 -3.35 -5.78 20.58
CA GLY A 280 -1.93 -5.70 20.93
C GLY A 280 -1.61 -5.65 22.43
N LYS A 281 -2.62 -5.54 23.30
CA LYS A 281 -2.42 -5.32 24.75
C LYS A 281 -2.21 -6.61 25.56
N ASP A 282 -2.69 -7.74 25.05
CA ASP A 282 -2.50 -9.05 25.70
C ASP A 282 -1.38 -9.83 25.00
N PRO A 283 -0.21 -10.01 25.64
CA PRO A 283 0.90 -10.76 25.04
C PRO A 283 0.59 -12.26 24.84
N ASN A 284 -0.41 -12.80 25.57
CA ASN A 284 -0.80 -14.20 25.50
C ASN A 284 -1.99 -14.45 24.55
N ALA A 285 -2.50 -13.40 23.88
CA ALA A 285 -3.59 -13.56 22.93
C ALA A 285 -3.19 -14.51 21.79
N GLU A 286 -4.12 -15.35 21.37
CA GLU A 286 -3.95 -16.29 20.26
C GLU A 286 -3.60 -15.55 18.97
N SER A 287 -2.48 -15.90 18.33
CA SER A 287 -2.05 -15.31 17.05
C SER A 287 -2.98 -15.69 15.92
N MET A 288 -3.22 -14.77 14.99
CA MET A 288 -3.97 -15.07 13.77
C MET A 288 -3.24 -16.08 12.88
N PRO A 289 -3.98 -16.92 12.13
CA PRO A 289 -3.40 -17.77 11.10
C PRO A 289 -2.80 -16.93 9.98
N LEU A 290 -1.83 -17.50 9.24
CA LEU A 290 -1.19 -16.82 8.11
C LEU A 290 -2.20 -16.53 6.97
N TRP A 291 -3.13 -17.43 6.73
CA TRP A 291 -4.25 -17.33 5.78
C TRP A 291 -5.50 -17.96 6.34
N ILE A 292 -6.64 -17.61 5.76
CA ILE A 292 -7.94 -18.22 6.05
C ILE A 292 -8.65 -18.63 4.75
N VAL A 293 -9.58 -19.58 4.85
CA VAL A 293 -10.54 -19.86 3.77
C VAL A 293 -11.75 -18.92 3.98
N PRO A 294 -12.06 -18.03 3.05
CA PRO A 294 -13.13 -17.06 3.22
C PRO A 294 -14.53 -17.71 3.12
N ASN A 295 -15.51 -17.17 3.85
CA ASN A 295 -16.91 -17.63 3.83
C ASN A 295 -17.63 -17.30 2.50
N ARG A 296 -17.13 -16.32 1.75
CA ARG A 296 -17.59 -15.93 0.43
C ARG A 296 -16.42 -15.60 -0.49
N LYS A 297 -16.62 -15.70 -1.78
CA LYS A 297 -15.61 -15.33 -2.76
C LYS A 297 -15.38 -13.82 -2.80
N VAL A 298 -14.16 -13.44 -3.15
CA VAL A 298 -13.66 -12.07 -3.18
C VAL A 298 -13.61 -11.57 -4.62
N SER A 299 -14.18 -10.41 -4.90
CA SER A 299 -14.11 -9.73 -6.20
C SER A 299 -13.02 -8.65 -6.22
N VAL A 300 -12.71 -8.11 -7.39
CA VAL A 300 -11.85 -6.92 -7.52
C VAL A 300 -12.45 -5.76 -6.72
N HIS A 301 -13.76 -5.54 -6.82
CA HIS A 301 -14.44 -4.47 -6.06
C HIS A 301 -14.33 -4.67 -4.54
N ASP A 302 -14.45 -5.92 -4.04
CA ASP A 302 -14.22 -6.20 -2.62
C ASP A 302 -12.78 -5.81 -2.20
N MET A 303 -11.78 -6.10 -3.05
CA MET A 303 -10.39 -5.73 -2.78
C MET A 303 -10.20 -4.20 -2.74
N GLU A 304 -10.82 -3.47 -3.69
CA GLU A 304 -10.82 -2.00 -3.68
C GLU A 304 -11.43 -1.46 -2.39
N MET A 305 -12.55 -2.02 -1.94
CA MET A 305 -13.21 -1.61 -0.70
C MET A 305 -12.39 -1.96 0.55
N CYS A 306 -11.71 -3.11 0.57
CA CYS A 306 -10.81 -3.47 1.67
C CYS A 306 -9.59 -2.53 1.76
N MET A 307 -9.07 -2.03 0.63
CA MET A 307 -8.00 -1.04 0.64
C MET A 307 -8.46 0.33 1.16
N ARG A 308 -9.78 0.59 1.22
CA ARG A 308 -10.42 1.82 1.71
C ARG A 308 -10.84 1.77 3.18
N ASP A 309 -10.55 0.69 3.88
CA ASP A 309 -11.03 0.39 5.22
C ASP A 309 -10.38 1.27 6.30
N HIS A 310 -11.20 1.76 7.25
CA HIS A 310 -10.78 2.48 8.45
C HIS A 310 -11.32 1.81 9.72
N TYR A 311 -11.52 0.50 9.68
CA TYR A 311 -12.09 -0.29 10.78
C TYR A 311 -13.55 0.04 11.10
N GLU A 312 -14.33 0.59 10.16
CA GLU A 312 -15.71 0.98 10.38
C GLU A 312 -16.55 -0.17 10.94
N GLY A 313 -17.33 0.12 11.99
CA GLY A 313 -18.20 -0.87 12.64
C GLY A 313 -17.47 -1.93 13.47
N THR A 314 -16.16 -1.79 13.71
CA THR A 314 -15.36 -2.71 14.51
C THR A 314 -14.95 -2.09 15.85
N PRO A 315 -14.40 -2.88 16.80
CA PRO A 315 -13.82 -2.33 18.03
C PRO A 315 -12.65 -1.34 17.82
N PHE A 316 -12.14 -1.25 16.59
CA PHE A 316 -11.01 -0.40 16.21
C PHE A 316 -11.43 0.85 15.43
N SER A 317 -12.73 1.05 15.23
CA SER A 317 -13.27 2.20 14.48
C SER A 317 -12.74 3.52 15.01
N LEU A 318 -12.36 4.41 14.08
CA LEU A 318 -11.88 5.74 14.39
C LEU A 318 -13.00 6.80 14.42
N ASP A 319 -14.21 6.41 14.03
CA ASP A 319 -15.39 7.26 14.15
C ASP A 319 -15.86 7.32 15.61
N GLY A 320 -16.46 8.40 16.00
CA GLY A 320 -17.07 8.53 17.32
C GLY A 320 -16.22 9.11 18.44
N ASP A 321 -14.88 9.17 18.35
CA ASP A 321 -14.04 9.85 19.34
C ASP A 321 -13.69 11.28 18.91
N ILE A 322 -13.17 12.08 19.86
CA ILE A 322 -12.82 13.48 19.61
C ILE A 322 -11.59 13.63 18.71
N GLY A 323 -10.79 12.57 18.52
CA GLY A 323 -9.62 12.56 17.67
C GLY A 323 -9.97 12.72 16.18
N GLY A 324 -11.20 12.39 15.76
CA GLY A 324 -11.74 12.69 14.43
C GLY A 324 -12.08 14.14 14.18
N GLY A 325 -11.98 15.00 15.20
CA GLY A 325 -12.32 16.41 15.12
C GLY A 325 -13.82 16.66 14.96
N ILE A 326 -14.15 17.84 14.46
CA ILE A 326 -15.54 18.29 14.25
C ILE A 326 -16.33 17.34 13.31
N TRP A 327 -15.67 16.83 12.28
CA TRP A 327 -16.30 16.19 11.13
C TRP A 327 -15.96 14.72 11.00
N ASP A 328 -15.68 14.05 12.11
CA ASP A 328 -15.47 12.59 12.20
C ASP A 328 -14.45 12.04 11.20
N MET A 329 -13.31 12.70 11.06
CA MET A 329 -12.23 12.29 10.17
C MET A 329 -11.63 10.95 10.63
N PRO A 330 -11.62 9.87 9.80
CA PRO A 330 -11.10 8.56 10.20
C PRO A 330 -9.58 8.44 10.04
N TYR A 331 -8.89 9.56 10.01
CA TYR A 331 -7.43 9.66 9.90
C TYR A 331 -6.87 10.28 11.17
N ARG A 332 -5.63 9.92 11.51
CA ARG A 332 -4.97 10.46 12.70
C ARG A 332 -3.62 11.07 12.33
N PRO A 333 -3.23 12.17 12.98
CA PRO A 333 -1.91 12.76 12.80
C PRO A 333 -0.83 11.85 13.39
N THR A 334 0.37 11.91 12.80
CA THR A 334 1.58 11.31 13.37
C THR A 334 2.26 12.29 14.35
N PRO A 335 3.07 11.74 15.28
CA PRO A 335 3.42 10.32 15.46
C PRO A 335 2.26 9.50 16.02
N LEU A 336 2.22 8.20 15.66
CA LEU A 336 1.19 7.28 16.17
C LEU A 336 1.36 7.00 17.67
N SER A 337 2.56 7.17 18.22
CA SER A 337 2.85 7.04 19.65
C SER A 337 3.20 8.39 20.26
N TYR A 338 2.61 8.71 21.42
CA TYR A 338 2.82 9.97 22.12
C TYR A 338 2.63 9.80 23.63
N LYS A 339 3.03 10.79 24.42
CA LYS A 339 2.89 10.77 25.89
C LYS A 339 1.98 11.88 26.39
N VAL A 340 1.09 11.54 27.34
CA VAL A 340 0.26 12.48 28.08
C VAL A 340 0.37 12.15 29.56
N ASP A 341 0.75 13.12 30.39
CA ASP A 341 0.92 12.97 31.84
C ASP A 341 1.77 11.73 32.24
N GLY A 342 2.84 11.49 31.47
CA GLY A 342 3.75 10.37 31.67
C GLY A 342 3.22 9.02 31.18
N LYS A 343 1.98 8.94 30.68
CA LYS A 343 1.39 7.73 30.12
C LYS A 343 1.68 7.64 28.63
N GLN A 344 2.13 6.46 28.17
CA GLN A 344 2.26 6.16 26.76
C GLN A 344 0.87 5.97 26.14
N CYS A 345 0.59 6.71 25.09
CA CYS A 345 -0.65 6.69 24.31
C CYS A 345 -0.34 6.36 22.85
N PHE A 346 -1.36 6.03 22.07
CA PHE A 346 -1.23 5.76 20.64
C PHE A 346 -2.44 6.27 19.84
N ASN A 347 -2.24 6.47 18.55
CA ASN A 347 -3.27 6.67 17.55
C ASN A 347 -3.46 5.40 16.72
N GLU A 348 -4.66 5.23 16.15
CA GLU A 348 -4.94 4.14 15.22
C GLU A 348 -4.27 4.35 13.85
N ARG A 349 -3.90 3.25 13.20
CA ARG A 349 -3.40 3.21 11.83
C ARG A 349 -4.29 2.27 11.01
N PRO A 350 -5.27 2.80 10.24
CA PRO A 350 -6.15 1.99 9.39
C PRO A 350 -5.45 1.52 8.12
N VAL A 351 -6.15 0.75 7.29
CA VAL A 351 -5.68 0.31 5.97
C VAL A 351 -5.52 1.53 5.06
N SER A 352 -6.59 2.26 4.82
CA SER A 352 -6.54 3.52 4.06
C SER A 352 -5.96 4.63 4.91
N THR A 353 -5.00 5.37 4.37
CA THR A 353 -4.26 6.39 5.12
C THR A 353 -3.85 7.55 4.23
N GLN A 354 -3.76 8.74 4.84
CA GLN A 354 -3.36 9.98 4.16
C GLN A 354 -1.89 10.01 3.71
N GLN A 355 -1.10 9.00 4.04
CA GLN A 355 0.32 8.89 3.68
C GLN A 355 0.56 8.03 2.43
N SER A 356 -0.50 7.52 1.80
CA SER A 356 -0.35 6.66 0.61
C SER A 356 0.16 7.47 -0.59
N GLY A 357 1.24 7.01 -1.22
CA GLY A 357 1.73 7.55 -2.49
C GLY A 357 0.96 6.98 -3.68
N PHE A 358 0.71 5.67 -3.65
CA PHE A 358 -0.14 4.98 -4.61
C PHE A 358 -0.76 3.72 -4.01
N VAL A 359 -1.79 3.24 -4.67
CA VAL A 359 -2.49 2.00 -4.33
C VAL A 359 -2.86 1.25 -5.61
N TYR A 360 -2.86 -0.07 -5.56
CA TYR A 360 -3.42 -0.87 -6.64
C TYR A 360 -4.10 -2.16 -6.16
N VAL A 361 -4.97 -2.68 -7.04
CA VAL A 361 -5.42 -4.07 -7.04
C VAL A 361 -4.98 -4.69 -8.35
N SER A 362 -4.26 -5.81 -8.30
CA SER A 362 -3.81 -6.56 -9.46
C SER A 362 -4.72 -7.77 -9.68
N GLN A 363 -5.19 -7.95 -10.91
CA GLN A 363 -6.03 -9.07 -11.35
C GLN A 363 -5.31 -9.84 -12.43
N MET A 364 -5.02 -11.13 -12.17
CA MET A 364 -4.25 -11.99 -13.07
C MET A 364 -5.07 -13.20 -13.48
N ARG A 365 -5.23 -13.42 -14.81
CA ARG A 365 -6.18 -14.39 -15.38
C ARG A 365 -5.53 -15.32 -16.40
N SER A 366 -5.44 -16.60 -16.07
CA SER A 366 -4.75 -17.62 -16.88
C SER A 366 -5.52 -18.05 -18.13
N TRP A 367 -6.82 -17.76 -18.22
CA TRP A 367 -7.68 -18.17 -19.34
C TRP A 367 -7.76 -17.17 -20.49
N LEU A 368 -7.13 -16.02 -20.33
CA LEU A 368 -7.01 -14.98 -21.34
C LEU A 368 -5.61 -14.97 -21.95
N PRO A 369 -5.43 -14.44 -23.17
CA PRO A 369 -4.09 -14.13 -23.68
C PRO A 369 -3.33 -13.28 -22.66
N ARG A 370 -2.04 -13.53 -22.50
CA ARG A 370 -1.23 -12.87 -21.45
C ARG A 370 -1.30 -11.34 -21.50
N GLU A 371 -1.39 -10.79 -22.71
CA GLU A 371 -1.45 -9.34 -22.97
C GLU A 371 -2.76 -8.69 -22.53
N ILE A 372 -3.81 -9.49 -22.34
CA ILE A 372 -5.16 -9.05 -21.96
C ILE A 372 -5.48 -9.45 -20.51
N GLY A 373 -4.90 -10.58 -20.06
CA GLY A 373 -5.29 -11.22 -18.80
C GLY A 373 -4.92 -10.46 -17.53
N GLY A 374 -3.86 -9.65 -17.56
CA GLY A 374 -3.37 -8.88 -16.40
C GLY A 374 -3.88 -7.45 -16.40
N VAL A 375 -4.48 -7.02 -15.29
CA VAL A 375 -4.91 -5.64 -15.06
C VAL A 375 -4.43 -5.17 -13.71
N LEU A 376 -3.78 -4.02 -13.69
CA LEU A 376 -3.46 -3.26 -12.50
C LEU A 376 -4.51 -2.14 -12.36
N TRP A 377 -5.41 -2.26 -11.41
CA TRP A 377 -6.37 -1.23 -11.03
C TRP A 377 -5.63 -0.24 -10.14
N PHE A 378 -5.26 0.92 -10.68
CA PHE A 378 -4.26 1.82 -10.11
C PHE A 378 -4.84 3.16 -9.68
N GLY A 379 -4.42 3.66 -8.51
CA GLY A 379 -4.73 4.99 -8.00
C GLY A 379 -3.49 5.64 -7.36
N ASN A 380 -3.34 6.95 -7.54
CA ASN A 380 -2.37 7.76 -6.79
C ASN A 380 -3.04 8.39 -5.58
N ASP A 381 -2.34 8.44 -4.44
CA ASP A 381 -2.83 8.97 -3.17
C ASP A 381 -3.66 7.95 -2.38
N ASP A 382 -4.32 8.35 -1.32
CA ASP A 382 -5.13 7.57 -0.40
C ASP A 382 -6.24 6.77 -1.11
N ALA A 383 -6.29 5.46 -0.88
CA ALA A 383 -7.22 4.54 -1.52
C ALA A 383 -8.69 4.96 -1.39
N ASN A 384 -9.08 5.54 -0.25
CA ASN A 384 -10.46 6.00 -0.02
C ASN A 384 -10.79 7.29 -0.79
N MET A 385 -9.78 8.02 -1.21
CA MET A 385 -9.93 9.32 -1.88
C MET A 385 -9.77 9.26 -3.40
N VAL A 386 -9.50 8.07 -3.99
CA VAL A 386 -9.21 7.92 -5.43
C VAL A 386 -10.05 6.83 -6.08
N ALA A 387 -10.23 6.93 -7.41
CA ALA A 387 -10.78 5.87 -8.23
C ALA A 387 -9.64 4.99 -8.79
N PHE A 388 -9.88 3.69 -8.91
CA PHE A 388 -8.94 2.71 -9.43
C PHE A 388 -9.02 2.62 -10.96
N THR A 389 -8.05 3.21 -11.65
CA THR A 389 -7.99 3.24 -13.11
C THR A 389 -7.41 1.96 -13.69
N PRO A 390 -8.01 1.32 -14.72
CA PRO A 390 -7.48 0.08 -15.30
C PRO A 390 -6.22 0.33 -16.14
N VAL A 391 -5.13 -0.34 -15.78
CA VAL A 391 -3.86 -0.37 -16.50
C VAL A 391 -3.56 -1.80 -16.90
N TYR A 392 -3.57 -2.11 -18.19
CA TYR A 392 -3.30 -3.47 -18.66
C TYR A 392 -1.80 -3.78 -18.63
N CYS A 393 -1.43 -5.01 -18.25
CA CYS A 393 -0.04 -5.45 -18.06
C CYS A 393 0.82 -5.36 -19.34
N SER A 394 0.19 -5.38 -20.52
CA SER A 394 0.83 -5.20 -21.81
C SER A 394 1.03 -3.73 -22.20
N SER A 395 0.63 -2.78 -21.37
CA SER A 395 0.77 -1.35 -21.67
C SER A 395 2.24 -0.98 -21.82
N THR A 396 2.55 -0.32 -22.93
CA THR A 396 3.89 0.18 -23.28
C THR A 396 3.98 1.71 -23.21
N ARG A 397 2.88 2.35 -22.80
CA ARG A 397 2.76 3.80 -22.67
C ARG A 397 2.09 4.16 -21.35
N VAL A 398 2.79 4.95 -20.54
CA VAL A 398 2.24 5.51 -19.29
C VAL A 398 1.33 6.69 -19.65
N PRO A 399 0.11 6.78 -19.08
CA PRO A 399 -0.70 8.00 -19.16
C PRO A 399 0.08 9.21 -18.63
N GLU A 400 0.08 10.33 -19.37
CA GLU A 400 0.85 11.53 -19.01
C GLU A 400 0.57 12.03 -17.59
N CYS A 401 -0.68 11.91 -17.13
CA CYS A 401 -1.06 12.33 -15.79
C CYS A 401 -0.42 11.48 -14.67
N TYR A 402 0.00 10.26 -14.94
CA TYR A 402 0.70 9.38 -14.00
C TYR A 402 2.23 9.48 -14.06
N SER A 403 2.76 10.26 -15.02
CA SER A 403 4.21 10.45 -15.20
C SER A 403 4.48 11.82 -15.83
N THR A 404 3.96 12.88 -15.21
CA THR A 404 4.08 14.25 -15.72
C THR A 404 5.52 14.73 -15.61
N PRO A 405 6.20 15.10 -16.72
CA PRO A 405 7.59 15.54 -16.69
C PRO A 405 7.81 16.79 -15.82
N GLY A 406 8.88 16.80 -15.03
CA GLY A 406 9.28 17.92 -14.18
C GLY A 406 8.40 18.17 -12.96
N VAL A 407 7.55 17.20 -12.60
CA VAL A 407 6.72 17.21 -11.39
C VAL A 407 7.28 16.22 -10.39
N ASP A 408 7.39 16.63 -9.14
CA ASP A 408 7.89 15.84 -8.01
C ASP A 408 7.13 16.18 -6.73
N GLY A 409 7.57 15.66 -5.59
CA GLY A 409 6.96 15.91 -4.28
C GLY A 409 6.99 17.37 -3.80
N LEU A 410 7.71 18.24 -4.47
CA LEU A 410 7.84 19.67 -4.16
C LEU A 410 7.28 20.58 -5.27
N THR A 411 6.88 20.00 -6.40
CA THR A 411 6.45 20.75 -7.60
C THR A 411 5.02 20.37 -7.97
N PHE A 412 4.05 21.19 -7.56
CA PHE A 412 2.64 20.98 -7.86
C PHE A 412 2.33 21.14 -9.37
N SER A 413 1.46 20.28 -9.88
CA SER A 413 0.85 20.44 -11.20
C SER A 413 -0.59 19.93 -11.21
N ASP A 414 -1.51 20.70 -11.75
CA ASP A 414 -2.89 20.27 -11.98
C ASP A 414 -3.05 19.27 -13.14
N LYS A 415 -1.95 18.93 -13.83
CA LYS A 415 -1.87 17.89 -14.85
C LYS A 415 -1.43 16.54 -14.29
N ASN A 416 -0.89 16.53 -13.08
CA ASN A 416 -0.40 15.31 -12.40
C ASN A 416 -1.48 14.71 -11.53
N ALA A 417 -1.69 13.40 -11.64
CA ALA A 417 -2.75 12.70 -10.93
C ALA A 417 -2.53 12.67 -9.42
N PHE A 418 -1.29 12.42 -8.95
CA PHE A 418 -0.99 12.47 -7.52
C PHE A 418 -1.40 13.83 -6.92
N TRP A 419 -0.94 14.94 -7.50
CA TRP A 419 -1.23 16.26 -6.97
C TRP A 419 -2.71 16.64 -7.02
N VAL A 420 -3.42 16.25 -8.08
CA VAL A 420 -4.86 16.54 -8.18
C VAL A 420 -5.66 15.70 -7.19
N CYS A 421 -5.31 14.43 -6.99
CA CYS A 421 -5.94 13.57 -5.99
C CYS A 421 -5.64 14.08 -4.57
N ASN A 422 -4.37 14.34 -4.26
CA ASN A 422 -3.93 14.85 -2.97
C ASN A 422 -4.54 16.23 -2.62
N TRP A 423 -4.72 17.10 -3.61
CA TRP A 423 -5.44 18.36 -3.43
C TRP A 423 -6.89 18.12 -2.99
N VAL A 424 -7.62 17.22 -3.67
CA VAL A 424 -9.00 16.88 -3.30
C VAL A 424 -9.06 16.23 -1.93
N SER A 425 -8.16 15.29 -1.62
CA SER A 425 -8.08 14.60 -0.34
C SER A 425 -7.89 15.59 0.81
N ASN A 426 -6.94 16.54 0.66
CA ASN A 426 -6.67 17.57 1.67
C ASN A 426 -7.80 18.60 1.83
N MET A 427 -8.67 18.77 0.84
CA MET A 427 -9.92 19.52 1.01
C MET A 427 -10.95 18.75 1.82
N VAL A 428 -11.01 17.42 1.64
CA VAL A 428 -12.02 16.54 2.27
C VAL A 428 -11.68 16.22 3.71
N TYR A 429 -10.42 15.93 4.04
CA TYR A 429 -10.01 15.52 5.39
C TYR A 429 -10.54 16.41 6.53
N PRO A 430 -10.39 17.76 6.50
CA PRO A 430 -10.84 18.60 7.60
C PRO A 430 -12.37 18.67 7.75
N ARG A 431 -13.10 18.24 6.74
CA ARG A 431 -14.58 18.25 6.69
C ARG A 431 -15.15 16.93 6.21
N TYR A 432 -14.57 15.84 6.67
CA TYR A 432 -14.77 14.49 6.14
C TYR A 432 -16.24 14.11 6.03
N SER A 433 -16.99 14.08 7.12
CA SER A 433 -18.40 13.66 7.11
C SER A 433 -19.33 14.54 6.27
N GLN A 434 -18.90 15.79 5.95
CA GLN A 434 -19.66 16.69 5.08
C GLN A 434 -19.27 16.54 3.60
N MET A 435 -17.96 16.42 3.30
CA MET A 435 -17.46 16.50 1.93
C MET A 435 -17.25 15.13 1.29
N PHE A 436 -16.88 14.12 2.08
CA PHE A 436 -16.62 12.77 1.58
C PHE A 436 -17.81 12.16 0.81
N PRO A 437 -19.08 12.30 1.21
CA PRO A 437 -20.21 11.80 0.42
C PRO A 437 -20.25 12.34 -1.02
N SER A 438 -19.81 13.59 -1.22
CA SER A 438 -19.74 14.19 -2.57
C SER A 438 -18.59 13.62 -3.40
N LEU A 439 -17.44 13.32 -2.79
CA LEU A 439 -16.33 12.63 -3.42
C LEU A 439 -16.74 11.19 -3.75
N GLN A 440 -17.32 10.49 -2.80
CA GLN A 440 -17.71 9.08 -2.93
C GLN A 440 -18.60 8.82 -4.14
N VAL A 441 -19.59 9.68 -4.39
CA VAL A 441 -20.46 9.56 -5.57
C VAL A 441 -19.66 9.59 -6.88
N VAL A 442 -18.65 10.47 -6.99
CA VAL A 442 -17.81 10.58 -8.20
C VAL A 442 -16.89 9.37 -8.32
N ARG A 443 -16.23 8.99 -7.21
CA ARG A 443 -15.33 7.84 -7.13
C ARG A 443 -16.04 6.55 -7.52
N ASP A 444 -17.15 6.22 -6.82
CA ASP A 444 -17.88 4.98 -7.04
C ASP A 444 -18.50 4.90 -8.44
N SER A 445 -18.90 6.05 -9.00
CA SER A 445 -19.39 6.13 -10.39
C SER A 445 -18.29 5.75 -11.40
N LEU A 446 -17.04 6.18 -11.19
CA LEU A 446 -15.92 5.84 -12.06
C LEU A 446 -15.53 4.37 -11.90
N ASP A 447 -15.33 3.89 -10.67
CA ASP A 447 -15.00 2.49 -10.39
C ASP A 447 -16.02 1.54 -11.02
N ASN A 448 -17.31 1.77 -10.75
CA ASN A 448 -18.40 0.96 -11.34
C ASN A 448 -18.38 1.01 -12.88
N SER A 449 -18.09 2.18 -13.47
CA SER A 449 -18.02 2.30 -14.93
C SER A 449 -16.87 1.50 -15.52
N TYR A 450 -15.71 1.49 -14.86
CA TYR A 450 -14.53 0.77 -15.30
C TYR A 450 -14.70 -0.75 -15.16
N LEU A 451 -15.18 -1.21 -14.02
CA LEU A 451 -15.47 -2.62 -13.75
C LEU A 451 -16.54 -3.19 -14.70
N THR A 452 -17.59 -2.42 -14.97
CA THR A 452 -18.67 -2.82 -15.89
C THR A 452 -18.17 -2.90 -17.33
N ALA A 453 -17.34 -1.94 -17.76
CA ALA A 453 -16.83 -1.89 -19.12
C ALA A 453 -15.78 -2.98 -19.42
N GLN A 454 -15.14 -3.57 -18.40
CA GLN A 454 -14.03 -4.51 -18.56
C GLN A 454 -14.37 -5.65 -19.54
N LYS A 455 -15.54 -6.27 -19.39
CA LYS A 455 -15.96 -7.39 -20.22
C LYS A 455 -16.07 -7.05 -21.72
N GLU A 456 -16.60 -5.88 -22.04
CA GLU A 456 -16.76 -5.42 -23.42
C GLU A 456 -15.41 -5.03 -24.03
N VAL A 457 -14.58 -4.32 -23.27
CA VAL A 457 -13.22 -3.94 -23.67
C VAL A 457 -12.36 -5.16 -23.98
N GLU A 458 -12.41 -6.17 -23.13
CA GLU A 458 -11.64 -7.39 -23.31
C GLU A 458 -12.18 -8.27 -24.44
N ALA A 459 -13.48 -8.30 -24.66
CA ALA A 459 -14.07 -8.99 -25.82
C ALA A 459 -13.59 -8.36 -27.15
N GLU A 460 -13.47 -7.04 -27.23
CA GLU A 460 -12.90 -6.38 -28.40
C GLU A 460 -11.39 -6.62 -28.52
N ALA A 461 -10.65 -6.55 -27.41
CA ALA A 461 -9.22 -6.86 -27.39
C ALA A 461 -8.94 -8.28 -27.87
N ILE A 462 -9.76 -9.29 -27.49
CA ILE A 462 -9.63 -10.69 -27.95
C ILE A 462 -9.85 -10.80 -29.47
N LYS A 463 -10.82 -10.09 -30.05
CA LYS A 463 -11.03 -10.08 -31.50
C LYS A 463 -9.84 -9.48 -32.23
N LEU A 464 -9.33 -8.35 -31.73
CA LEU A 464 -8.14 -7.70 -32.28
C LEU A 464 -6.92 -8.61 -32.18
N TYR A 465 -6.75 -9.29 -31.03
CA TYR A 465 -5.65 -10.21 -30.77
C TYR A 465 -5.63 -11.38 -31.75
N ALA A 466 -6.81 -11.95 -32.05
CA ALA A 466 -6.93 -13.03 -33.04
C ALA A 466 -6.51 -12.63 -34.45
N ALA A 467 -6.64 -11.37 -34.81
CA ALA A 467 -6.21 -10.82 -36.09
C ALA A 467 -4.74 -10.36 -36.08
N ASP A 468 -4.33 -9.70 -34.99
CA ASP A 468 -2.99 -9.10 -34.82
C ASP A 468 -2.82 -8.71 -33.33
N GLN A 469 -1.89 -9.37 -32.66
CA GLN A 469 -1.57 -9.10 -31.24
C GLN A 469 -1.24 -7.62 -30.97
N SER A 470 -0.51 -6.98 -31.89
CA SER A 470 -0.09 -5.58 -31.71
C SER A 470 -1.28 -4.61 -31.69
N LYS A 471 -2.35 -4.92 -32.43
CA LYS A 471 -3.59 -4.13 -32.42
C LYS A 471 -4.33 -4.23 -31.10
N ALA A 472 -4.35 -5.41 -30.48
CA ALA A 472 -4.94 -5.57 -29.15
C ALA A 472 -4.17 -4.76 -28.11
N VAL A 473 -2.85 -4.82 -28.12
CA VAL A 473 -1.99 -4.03 -27.21
C VAL A 473 -2.21 -2.53 -27.42
N ALA A 474 -2.24 -2.06 -28.67
CA ALA A 474 -2.49 -0.65 -28.98
C ALA A 474 -3.87 -0.19 -28.48
N TYR A 475 -4.91 -1.00 -28.70
CA TYR A 475 -6.27 -0.72 -28.21
C TYR A 475 -6.33 -0.63 -26.67
N LEU A 476 -5.71 -1.56 -25.95
CA LEU A 476 -5.66 -1.54 -24.49
C LEU A 476 -4.83 -0.37 -23.94
N ASN A 477 -3.74 0.01 -24.62
CA ASN A 477 -3.00 1.25 -24.32
C ASN A 477 -3.88 2.49 -24.42
N ASP A 478 -4.61 2.63 -25.54
CA ASP A 478 -5.48 3.78 -25.77
C ASP A 478 -6.61 3.83 -24.74
N TYR A 479 -7.18 2.67 -24.39
CA TYR A 479 -8.18 2.56 -23.33
C TYR A 479 -7.62 3.00 -21.97
N THR A 480 -6.46 2.48 -21.54
CA THR A 480 -5.79 2.88 -20.30
C THR A 480 -5.57 4.39 -20.24
N VAL A 481 -5.00 4.98 -21.30
CA VAL A 481 -4.75 6.43 -21.37
C VAL A 481 -6.05 7.24 -21.30
N ALA A 482 -7.09 6.81 -22.02
CA ALA A 482 -8.38 7.48 -22.00
C ALA A 482 -9.04 7.45 -20.62
N LYS A 483 -8.94 6.31 -19.88
CA LYS A 483 -9.52 6.20 -18.53
C LYS A 483 -8.75 7.01 -17.49
N ALA A 484 -7.43 7.03 -17.54
CA ALA A 484 -6.62 7.90 -16.70
C ALA A 484 -6.94 9.39 -16.94
N GLN A 485 -7.06 9.80 -18.21
CA GLN A 485 -7.45 11.16 -18.57
C GLN A 485 -8.88 11.50 -18.12
N GLN A 486 -9.81 10.56 -18.20
CA GLN A 486 -11.17 10.71 -17.66
C GLN A 486 -11.13 10.93 -16.14
N MET A 487 -10.38 10.10 -15.42
CA MET A 487 -10.25 10.19 -13.96
C MET A 487 -9.72 11.57 -13.54
N ILE A 488 -8.59 12.01 -14.04
CA ILE A 488 -8.01 13.29 -13.63
C ILE A 488 -8.91 14.50 -14.01
N SER A 489 -9.60 14.42 -15.15
CA SER A 489 -10.57 15.44 -15.53
C SER A 489 -11.74 15.52 -14.54
N ARG A 490 -12.27 14.38 -14.10
CA ARG A 490 -13.34 14.30 -13.11
C ARG A 490 -12.87 14.80 -11.74
N TRP A 491 -11.64 14.50 -11.32
CA TRP A 491 -11.08 15.00 -10.07
C TRP A 491 -10.88 16.52 -10.06
N ARG A 492 -10.40 17.12 -11.15
CA ARG A 492 -10.35 18.59 -11.26
C ARG A 492 -11.75 19.22 -11.16
N GLN A 493 -12.75 18.65 -11.83
CA GLN A 493 -14.13 19.11 -11.72
C GLN A 493 -14.66 18.97 -10.29
N LEU A 494 -14.32 17.85 -9.62
CA LEU A 494 -14.67 17.61 -8.23
C LEU A 494 -14.03 18.66 -7.30
N ALA A 495 -12.76 18.98 -7.46
CA ALA A 495 -12.11 20.03 -6.67
C ALA A 495 -12.84 21.38 -6.78
N VAL A 496 -13.20 21.79 -8.01
CA VAL A 496 -13.98 23.01 -8.24
C VAL A 496 -15.38 22.94 -7.63
N TYR A 497 -16.04 21.79 -7.76
CA TYR A 497 -17.36 21.57 -7.16
C TYR A 497 -17.30 21.64 -5.62
N LEU A 498 -16.31 21.00 -5.00
CA LEU A 498 -16.17 20.99 -3.54
C LEU A 498 -15.92 22.39 -2.98
N ILE A 499 -15.05 23.19 -3.60
CA ILE A 499 -14.82 24.56 -3.14
C ILE A 499 -16.07 25.44 -3.31
N VAL A 500 -16.81 25.27 -4.39
CA VAL A 500 -18.06 26.03 -4.62
C VAL A 500 -19.12 25.64 -3.60
N LYS A 501 -19.34 24.33 -3.36
CA LYS A 501 -20.38 23.82 -2.45
C LYS A 501 -20.15 24.14 -0.99
N TYR A 502 -18.86 24.06 -0.55
CA TYR A 502 -18.51 24.02 0.86
C TYR A 502 -17.66 25.19 1.37
N ASN A 503 -17.46 26.26 0.58
CA ASN A 503 -16.66 27.40 1.04
C ASN A 503 -17.26 28.06 2.31
N ASP A 504 -16.39 28.72 3.08
CA ASP A 504 -16.74 29.52 4.27
C ASP A 504 -17.46 28.73 5.37
N MET A 505 -17.18 27.43 5.51
CA MET A 505 -17.81 26.52 6.47
C MET A 505 -19.33 26.39 6.30
N ALA A 506 -19.88 26.86 5.21
CA ALA A 506 -21.28 26.75 4.85
C ALA A 506 -21.48 25.62 3.82
N VAL A 507 -22.74 25.28 3.54
CA VAL A 507 -23.14 24.33 2.49
C VAL A 507 -24.17 24.96 1.57
N LYS A 508 -23.85 25.07 0.28
CA LYS A 508 -24.82 25.53 -0.71
C LYS A 508 -25.81 24.41 -1.03
N PRO A 509 -27.13 24.67 -0.92
CA PRO A 509 -28.14 23.66 -1.16
C PRO A 509 -28.25 23.32 -2.63
N GLU A 510 -28.56 22.03 -2.89
CA GLU A 510 -28.79 21.49 -4.22
C GLU A 510 -30.16 20.82 -4.29
N LYS A 511 -30.72 20.80 -5.49
CA LYS A 511 -31.90 20.01 -5.86
C LYS A 511 -31.64 19.40 -7.25
N ASP A 512 -31.85 18.10 -7.37
CA ASP A 512 -31.66 17.36 -8.63
C ASP A 512 -30.24 17.58 -9.25
N GLY A 513 -29.18 17.64 -8.40
CA GLY A 513 -27.81 17.82 -8.81
C GLY A 513 -27.43 19.25 -9.26
N GLN A 514 -28.31 20.24 -9.06
CA GLN A 514 -28.07 21.64 -9.40
C GLN A 514 -28.15 22.53 -8.16
N PHE A 515 -27.23 23.50 -8.05
CA PHE A 515 -27.31 24.51 -6.99
C PHE A 515 -28.60 25.30 -7.10
N THR A 516 -29.30 25.40 -5.95
CA THR A 516 -30.58 26.12 -5.91
C THR A 516 -30.39 27.62 -5.99
N ARG A 517 -31.34 28.30 -6.68
CA ARG A 517 -31.38 29.74 -6.86
C ARG A 517 -32.72 30.30 -6.43
N THR A 518 -32.71 31.57 -6.05
CA THR A 518 -33.93 32.37 -5.83
C THR A 518 -34.66 32.64 -7.14
N ASN A 519 -35.89 33.14 -7.07
CA ASN A 519 -36.64 33.53 -8.26
C ASN A 519 -35.96 34.64 -9.09
N THR A 520 -35.01 35.37 -8.50
CA THR A 520 -34.23 36.41 -9.17
C THR A 520 -32.87 35.89 -9.70
N GLY A 521 -32.63 34.57 -9.64
CA GLY A 521 -31.41 33.94 -10.15
C GLY A 521 -30.19 33.96 -9.20
N ASN A 522 -30.29 34.60 -8.06
CA ASN A 522 -29.22 34.60 -7.05
C ASN A 522 -29.10 33.24 -6.35
N PRO A 523 -27.91 32.86 -5.82
CA PRO A 523 -27.78 31.66 -5.00
C PRO A 523 -28.78 31.66 -3.83
N SER A 524 -29.39 30.51 -3.55
CA SER A 524 -30.25 30.36 -2.37
C SER A 524 -29.45 30.52 -1.08
N ARG A 525 -30.18 30.76 0.03
CA ARG A 525 -29.56 30.88 1.35
C ARG A 525 -28.79 29.61 1.70
N VAL A 526 -27.54 29.78 2.12
CA VAL A 526 -26.65 28.67 2.51
C VAL A 526 -27.09 28.02 3.82
N LEU A 527 -26.83 26.72 3.96
CA LEU A 527 -26.95 26.00 5.22
C LEU A 527 -25.71 26.28 6.08
N ARG A 528 -25.92 26.35 7.39
CA ARG A 528 -24.88 26.58 8.41
C ARG A 528 -24.97 25.45 9.41
N PRO A 529 -24.22 24.35 9.22
CA PRO A 529 -24.37 23.14 10.02
C PRO A 529 -24.00 23.32 11.50
N GLY A 530 -23.07 24.24 11.83
CA GLY A 530 -22.60 24.42 13.20
C GLY A 530 -21.75 23.23 13.69
N PHE A 531 -21.61 23.13 15.01
CA PHE A 531 -20.92 21.99 15.64
C PHE A 531 -21.89 20.81 15.80
N PRO A 532 -21.46 19.57 15.54
CA PRO A 532 -22.15 18.37 16.01
C PRO A 532 -22.26 18.40 17.54
N GLU A 533 -23.38 17.88 18.09
CA GLU A 533 -23.67 17.96 19.52
C GLU A 533 -22.55 17.39 20.40
N LYS A 534 -21.96 16.22 20.02
CA LYS A 534 -20.85 15.62 20.76
C LYS A 534 -19.64 16.57 20.89
N TYR A 535 -19.35 17.32 19.81
CA TYR A 535 -18.22 18.26 19.80
C TYR A 535 -18.56 19.54 20.60
N ALA A 536 -19.79 20.05 20.50
CA ALA A 536 -20.28 21.16 21.31
C ALA A 536 -20.21 20.85 22.81
N ARG A 537 -20.60 19.62 23.23
CA ARG A 537 -20.44 19.14 24.61
C ARG A 537 -18.98 19.20 25.05
N LYS A 538 -18.05 18.74 24.20
CA LYS A 538 -16.61 18.75 24.50
C LYS A 538 -16.05 20.18 24.67
N ILE A 539 -16.54 21.13 23.88
CA ILE A 539 -16.19 22.55 24.05
C ILE A 539 -16.60 23.02 25.44
N ILE A 540 -17.85 22.76 25.87
CA ILE A 540 -18.33 23.16 27.20
C ILE A 540 -17.54 22.47 28.31
N GLU A 541 -17.28 21.17 28.21
CA GLU A 541 -16.46 20.42 29.17
C GLU A 541 -15.06 21.05 29.40
N THR A 542 -14.43 21.54 28.32
CA THR A 542 -13.08 22.09 28.37
C THR A 542 -13.02 23.56 28.71
N THR A 543 -14.10 24.33 28.47
CA THR A 543 -14.15 25.79 28.65
C THR A 543 -15.01 26.23 29.83
N GLY A 544 -15.71 25.29 30.50
CA GLY A 544 -16.67 25.59 31.56
C GLY A 544 -17.82 26.45 31.03
N ASN A 545 -18.28 27.38 31.88
CA ASN A 545 -19.40 28.26 31.56
C ASN A 545 -19.09 29.40 30.58
N ARG A 546 -17.90 29.43 29.99
CA ARG A 546 -17.48 30.56 29.13
C ARG A 546 -18.43 30.85 27.97
N TYR A 547 -19.07 29.82 27.41
CA TYR A 547 -19.98 29.91 26.27
C TYR A 547 -21.44 29.59 26.62
N VAL A 548 -21.74 29.47 27.93
CA VAL A 548 -23.13 29.29 28.41
C VAL A 548 -23.74 30.68 28.56
N ILE A 549 -24.94 30.85 28.02
CA ILE A 549 -25.65 32.15 28.08
C ILE A 549 -26.61 32.21 29.29
N GLU A 550 -27.17 31.06 29.71
CA GLU A 550 -28.14 30.93 30.81
C GLU A 550 -27.74 29.84 31.81
#